data_a7637675a6f401763d3d9668fb36182d
#
_entry.id   a7637675a6f401763d3d9668fb36182d
#
_cell.length_a   1.000
_cell.length_b   1.000
_cell.length_c   1.000
_cell.angle_alpha   90.00
_cell.angle_beta   90.00
_cell.angle_gamma   90.00
#
_symmetry.space_group_name_H-M   'P 1'
#
loop_
_entity.id
_entity.type
_entity.pdbx_description
1 polymer ?
#
loop_
_entity_poly.entity_id
_entity_poly.type
_entity_poly.pdbx_seq_one_letter_code
_entity_poly.pdbx_strand_id
1 'polypeptide(L)'
;IASNPGTSDVIEDASAVNASFFAAWFGMEEIYIYARYGGERNTPPTSAQFSAALDAALIELTANGAKGVLATIPGLRSFPFYTLIPWNGANLTQSKADSLNTIYSNSGLSHIQFQEGANGFVINDPAAPMGVRQLTAGEFLTMQAPLDSMKCNFMGILFSVIPDQYVLDATEVQLIDQYIDAYNAVIRQ
;
A
#
# COMPACT_ATOMS: atom_id res chain seq x y z
N ILE A 1 -18.45 -1.77 -12.27
CA ILE A 1 -19.74 -1.97 -11.58
C ILE A 1 -20.62 -2.72 -12.55
N ALA A 2 -21.20 -3.86 -12.12
CA ALA A 2 -22.13 -4.64 -12.95
C ALA A 2 -23.34 -3.82 -13.35
N SER A 3 -23.89 -4.04 -14.55
CA SER A 3 -25.06 -3.30 -15.05
C SER A 3 -26.32 -3.58 -14.23
N ASN A 4 -26.44 -4.80 -13.68
CA ASN A 4 -27.51 -5.22 -12.79
C ASN A 4 -26.93 -5.82 -11.49
N PRO A 5 -26.54 -5.00 -10.50
CA PRO A 5 -25.96 -5.49 -9.26
C PRO A 5 -26.86 -6.54 -8.57
N GLY A 6 -26.30 -7.72 -8.28
CA GLY A 6 -27.01 -8.86 -7.70
C GLY A 6 -27.62 -9.85 -8.69
N THR A 7 -27.59 -9.56 -10.00
CA THR A 7 -28.08 -10.45 -11.06
C THR A 7 -27.07 -10.68 -12.18
N SER A 8 -26.11 -9.79 -12.37
CA SER A 8 -24.96 -9.97 -13.27
C SER A 8 -23.67 -9.54 -12.58
N ASP A 9 -22.55 -10.04 -13.06
CA ASP A 9 -21.23 -9.55 -12.69
C ASP A 9 -20.58 -8.75 -13.84
N VAL A 10 -19.38 -8.21 -13.59
CA VAL A 10 -18.67 -7.37 -14.56
C VAL A 10 -18.17 -8.19 -15.75
N ILE A 11 -17.84 -9.44 -15.54
CA ILE A 11 -17.33 -10.33 -16.60
C ILE A 11 -18.47 -10.78 -17.51
N GLU A 12 -19.63 -11.14 -16.94
CA GLU A 12 -20.85 -11.45 -17.70
C GLU A 12 -21.26 -10.28 -18.58
N ASP A 13 -21.26 -9.05 -18.03
CA ASP A 13 -21.60 -7.83 -18.79
C ASP A 13 -20.59 -7.56 -19.91
N ALA A 14 -19.28 -7.78 -19.66
CA ALA A 14 -18.24 -7.63 -20.67
C ALA A 14 -18.37 -8.67 -21.78
N SER A 15 -18.66 -9.92 -21.44
CA SER A 15 -18.88 -11.02 -22.39
C SER A 15 -20.10 -10.77 -23.28
N ALA A 16 -21.18 -10.21 -22.73
CA ALA A 16 -22.42 -9.89 -23.47
C ALA A 16 -22.20 -8.88 -24.61
N VAL A 17 -21.12 -8.09 -24.59
CA VAL A 17 -20.77 -7.14 -25.67
C VAL A 17 -20.34 -7.87 -26.94
N ASN A 18 -19.99 -9.16 -26.89
CA ASN A 18 -19.47 -9.97 -28.00
C ASN A 18 -18.26 -9.32 -28.70
N ALA A 19 -17.34 -8.76 -27.92
CA ALA A 19 -16.12 -8.15 -28.44
C ALA A 19 -15.21 -9.20 -29.09
N SER A 20 -14.52 -8.85 -30.16
CA SER A 20 -13.51 -9.71 -30.79
C SER A 20 -12.14 -9.62 -30.11
N PHE A 21 -11.93 -8.58 -29.29
CA PHE A 21 -10.68 -8.34 -28.56
C PHE A 21 -10.98 -7.65 -27.21
N PHE A 22 -10.22 -8.04 -26.17
CA PHE A 22 -10.31 -7.39 -24.85
C PHE A 22 -8.92 -7.03 -24.31
N ALA A 23 -8.88 -6.05 -23.42
CA ALA A 23 -7.73 -5.75 -22.56
C ALA A 23 -8.20 -5.80 -21.12
N ALA A 24 -7.52 -6.55 -20.26
CA ALA A 24 -7.92 -6.71 -18.89
C ALA A 24 -6.73 -6.55 -17.93
N TRP A 25 -7.04 -6.04 -16.73
CA TRP A 25 -6.09 -5.85 -15.65
C TRP A 25 -6.74 -6.31 -14.35
N PHE A 26 -6.40 -7.52 -13.93
CA PHE A 26 -6.98 -8.18 -12.77
C PHE A 26 -5.97 -8.29 -11.61
N GLY A 27 -6.49 -8.46 -10.40
CA GLY A 27 -5.70 -8.72 -9.20
C GLY A 27 -5.10 -7.48 -8.53
N MET A 28 -5.15 -6.33 -9.19
CA MET A 28 -4.60 -5.09 -8.64
C MET A 28 -5.44 -4.55 -7.48
N GLU A 29 -6.77 -4.64 -7.57
CA GLU A 29 -7.67 -4.05 -6.60
C GLU A 29 -7.53 -4.70 -5.21
N GLU A 30 -7.41 -6.02 -5.15
CA GLU A 30 -7.24 -6.78 -3.92
C GLU A 30 -5.95 -6.38 -3.20
N ILE A 31 -4.84 -6.29 -3.94
CA ILE A 31 -3.54 -5.87 -3.42
C ILE A 31 -3.57 -4.39 -3.01
N TYR A 32 -4.18 -3.55 -3.84
CA TYR A 32 -4.29 -2.12 -3.60
C TYR A 32 -5.12 -1.80 -2.35
N ILE A 33 -6.25 -2.48 -2.14
CA ILE A 33 -7.08 -2.30 -0.93
C ILE A 33 -6.27 -2.65 0.31
N TYR A 34 -5.56 -3.79 0.31
CA TYR A 34 -4.70 -4.18 1.42
C TYR A 34 -3.62 -3.12 1.69
N ALA A 35 -2.86 -2.76 0.66
CA ALA A 35 -1.78 -1.78 0.76
C ALA A 35 -2.26 -0.36 1.14
N ARG A 36 -3.43 0.04 0.65
CA ARG A 36 -4.01 1.35 0.92
C ARG A 36 -4.31 1.60 2.39
N TYR A 37 -4.65 0.55 3.13
CA TYR A 37 -5.01 0.63 4.54
C TYR A 37 -3.90 0.11 5.46
N GLY A 38 -2.63 0.22 5.05
CA GLY A 38 -1.50 -0.17 5.89
C GLY A 38 -1.54 -1.63 6.32
N GLY A 39 -1.90 -2.55 5.43
CA GLY A 39 -1.97 -3.97 5.76
C GLY A 39 -3.10 -4.41 6.70
N GLU A 40 -3.88 -3.48 7.26
CA GLU A 40 -4.88 -3.79 8.29
C GLU A 40 -6.19 -4.38 7.76
N ARG A 41 -6.42 -4.37 6.45
CA ARG A 41 -7.69 -4.79 5.86
C ARG A 41 -7.52 -5.80 4.75
N ASN A 42 -8.49 -6.72 4.67
CA ASN A 42 -8.73 -7.59 3.51
C ASN A 42 -7.46 -8.20 2.90
N THR A 43 -6.83 -9.12 3.61
CA THR A 43 -5.72 -9.91 3.05
C THR A 43 -6.07 -10.38 1.64
N PRO A 44 -5.21 -10.13 0.63
CA PRO A 44 -5.47 -10.55 -0.73
C PRO A 44 -5.71 -12.05 -0.85
N PRO A 45 -6.53 -12.52 -1.81
CA PRO A 45 -6.68 -13.94 -2.09
C PRO A 45 -5.35 -14.64 -2.33
N THR A 46 -5.28 -15.94 -2.04
CA THR A 46 -4.10 -16.73 -2.39
C THR A 46 -3.91 -16.78 -3.91
N SER A 47 -2.68 -17.03 -4.39
CA SER A 47 -2.40 -17.17 -5.82
C SER A 47 -3.25 -18.27 -6.48
N ALA A 48 -3.59 -19.34 -5.76
CA ALA A 48 -4.47 -20.38 -6.25
C ALA A 48 -5.92 -19.91 -6.42
N GLN A 49 -6.43 -19.10 -5.49
CA GLN A 49 -7.76 -18.49 -5.61
C GLN A 49 -7.80 -17.47 -6.75
N PHE A 50 -6.75 -16.66 -6.86
CA PHE A 50 -6.60 -15.72 -7.98
C PHE A 50 -6.54 -16.43 -9.32
N SER A 51 -5.75 -17.51 -9.46
CA SER A 51 -5.67 -18.32 -10.67
C SER A 51 -7.03 -18.87 -11.08
N ALA A 52 -7.76 -19.48 -10.14
CA ALA A 52 -9.09 -20.02 -10.43
C ALA A 52 -10.09 -18.95 -10.88
N ALA A 53 -10.04 -17.75 -10.27
CA ALA A 53 -10.90 -16.63 -10.67
C ALA A 53 -10.50 -16.08 -12.04
N LEU A 54 -9.21 -15.96 -12.33
CA LEU A 54 -8.69 -15.53 -13.61
C LEU A 54 -9.07 -16.51 -14.73
N ASP A 55 -8.90 -17.82 -14.50
CA ASP A 55 -9.30 -18.86 -15.46
C ASP A 55 -10.80 -18.78 -15.78
N ALA A 56 -11.65 -18.62 -14.76
CA ALA A 56 -13.09 -18.48 -14.96
C ALA A 56 -13.41 -17.23 -15.80
N ALA A 57 -12.79 -16.08 -15.50
CA ALA A 57 -12.97 -14.86 -16.27
C ALA A 57 -12.49 -14.99 -17.72
N LEU A 58 -11.37 -15.66 -17.95
CA LEU A 58 -10.83 -15.88 -19.31
C LEU A 58 -11.69 -16.84 -20.12
N ILE A 59 -12.22 -17.91 -19.51
CA ILE A 59 -13.18 -18.81 -20.17
C ILE A 59 -14.38 -18.03 -20.66
N GLU A 60 -14.95 -17.18 -19.84
CA GLU A 60 -16.11 -16.36 -20.18
C GLU A 60 -15.79 -15.35 -21.29
N LEU A 61 -14.70 -14.58 -21.14
CA LEU A 61 -14.30 -13.55 -22.10
C LEU A 61 -13.90 -14.12 -23.46
N THR A 62 -13.44 -15.37 -23.53
CA THR A 62 -13.02 -16.01 -24.77
C THR A 62 -14.06 -16.94 -25.38
N ALA A 63 -15.22 -17.13 -24.75
CA ALA A 63 -16.27 -18.07 -25.16
C ALA A 63 -16.69 -17.91 -26.63
N ASN A 64 -16.72 -16.67 -27.16
CA ASN A 64 -17.07 -16.34 -28.52
C ASN A 64 -15.85 -16.21 -29.47
N GLY A 65 -14.69 -16.74 -29.07
CA GLY A 65 -13.47 -16.68 -29.88
C GLY A 65 -12.71 -15.34 -29.78
N ALA A 66 -13.07 -14.48 -28.86
CA ALA A 66 -12.34 -13.22 -28.58
C ALA A 66 -10.89 -13.52 -28.17
N LYS A 67 -9.98 -12.64 -28.54
CA LYS A 67 -8.58 -12.63 -28.12
C LYS A 67 -8.33 -11.45 -27.20
N GLY A 68 -7.32 -11.52 -26.35
CA GLY A 68 -7.06 -10.41 -25.43
C GLY A 68 -5.62 -10.31 -24.98
N VAL A 69 -5.39 -9.27 -24.21
CA VAL A 69 -4.14 -9.03 -23.48
C VAL A 69 -4.44 -8.84 -22.00
N LEU A 70 -3.57 -9.37 -21.16
CA LEU A 70 -3.59 -9.16 -19.73
C LEU A 70 -2.43 -8.25 -19.33
N ALA A 71 -2.71 -7.25 -18.50
CA ALA A 71 -1.67 -6.42 -17.91
C ALA A 71 -1.15 -7.06 -16.63
N THR A 72 0.16 -7.04 -16.43
CA THR A 72 0.79 -7.40 -15.14
C THR A 72 0.61 -6.29 -14.12
N ILE A 73 0.66 -6.66 -12.84
CA ILE A 73 0.53 -5.76 -11.70
C ILE A 73 1.90 -5.10 -11.44
N PRO A 74 1.99 -3.77 -11.47
CA PRO A 74 3.24 -3.06 -11.15
C PRO A 74 3.50 -3.02 -9.64
N GLY A 75 4.77 -2.87 -9.26
CA GLY A 75 5.15 -2.73 -7.86
C GLY A 75 4.68 -1.41 -7.23
N LEU A 76 4.58 -1.37 -5.89
CA LEU A 76 4.11 -0.21 -5.13
C LEU A 76 4.85 1.09 -5.47
N ARG A 77 6.15 1.00 -5.74
CA ARG A 77 6.99 2.17 -6.08
C ARG A 77 6.58 2.87 -7.36
N SER A 78 5.76 2.23 -8.20
CA SER A 78 5.22 2.80 -9.44
C SER A 78 4.04 3.74 -9.19
N PHE A 79 3.50 3.77 -7.97
CA PHE A 79 2.32 4.57 -7.64
C PHE A 79 2.68 5.77 -6.76
N PRO A 80 2.38 7.00 -7.20
CA PRO A 80 2.54 8.21 -6.38
C PRO A 80 1.84 8.12 -5.03
N PHE A 81 0.78 7.34 -4.92
CA PHE A 81 0.04 7.13 -3.68
C PHE A 81 0.94 6.65 -2.52
N TYR A 82 2.00 5.90 -2.80
CA TYR A 82 2.96 5.38 -1.81
C TYR A 82 4.30 6.11 -1.81
N THR A 83 4.59 6.94 -2.82
CA THR A 83 5.93 7.53 -2.99
C THR A 83 5.94 9.05 -2.88
N LEU A 84 4.76 9.70 -2.86
CA LEU A 84 4.66 11.16 -2.82
C LEU A 84 5.12 11.73 -1.47
N ILE A 85 4.85 11.03 -0.37
CA ILE A 85 5.30 11.41 0.97
C ILE A 85 6.56 10.58 1.27
N PRO A 86 7.76 11.18 1.26
CA PRO A 86 8.97 10.43 1.55
C PRO A 86 8.98 9.98 3.02
N TRP A 87 9.42 8.74 3.27
CA TRP A 87 9.51 8.18 4.61
C TRP A 87 10.34 9.06 5.57
N ASN A 88 11.32 9.80 5.04
CA ASN A 88 12.25 10.68 5.75
C ASN A 88 11.96 12.17 5.50
N GLY A 89 10.72 12.53 5.31
CA GLY A 89 10.30 13.89 5.00
C GLY A 89 10.40 14.89 6.15
N ALA A 90 10.72 14.45 7.37
CA ALA A 90 10.94 15.33 8.52
C ALA A 90 12.32 16.00 8.42
N ASN A 91 12.38 17.17 7.77
CA ASN A 91 13.63 17.91 7.59
C ASN A 91 13.84 18.89 8.73
N LEU A 92 14.91 18.71 9.51
CA LEU A 92 15.18 19.43 10.76
C LEU A 92 16.52 20.18 10.69
N THR A 93 16.57 21.32 11.40
CA THR A 93 17.86 21.93 11.77
C THR A 93 18.47 21.22 12.96
N GLN A 94 19.79 21.34 13.16
CA GLN A 94 20.46 20.74 14.31
C GLN A 94 19.79 21.12 15.64
N SER A 95 19.49 22.39 15.83
CA SER A 95 18.84 22.89 17.08
C SER A 95 17.47 22.24 17.34
N LYS A 96 16.68 22.00 16.28
CA LYS A 96 15.40 21.31 16.42
C LYS A 96 15.59 19.82 16.73
N ALA A 97 16.55 19.17 16.10
CA ALA A 97 16.88 17.77 16.36
C ALA A 97 17.32 17.59 17.82
N ASP A 98 18.22 18.44 18.32
CA ASP A 98 18.69 18.40 19.72
C ASP A 98 17.55 18.61 20.72
N SER A 99 16.66 19.57 20.42
CA SER A 99 15.47 19.83 21.25
C SER A 99 14.52 18.61 21.28
N LEU A 100 14.25 18.00 20.13
CA LEU A 100 13.40 16.80 20.03
C LEU A 100 14.05 15.62 20.76
N ASN A 101 15.33 15.38 20.58
CA ASN A 101 16.07 14.32 21.27
C ASN A 101 15.98 14.47 22.80
N THR A 102 16.08 15.70 23.30
CA THR A 102 15.88 15.99 24.74
C THR A 102 14.46 15.67 25.19
N ILE A 103 13.44 16.07 24.40
CA ILE A 103 12.02 15.83 24.71
C ILE A 103 11.74 14.32 24.75
N TYR A 104 12.16 13.59 23.72
CA TYR A 104 11.94 12.14 23.61
C TYR A 104 12.67 11.37 24.71
N SER A 105 13.90 11.75 25.01
CA SER A 105 14.69 11.14 26.10
C SER A 105 14.02 11.33 27.46
N ASN A 106 13.55 12.54 27.75
CA ASN A 106 12.84 12.85 29.00
C ASN A 106 11.49 12.11 29.12
N SER A 107 10.91 11.70 28.01
CA SER A 107 9.68 10.91 27.94
C SER A 107 9.92 9.39 27.94
N GLY A 108 11.16 8.94 28.15
CA GLY A 108 11.52 7.51 28.13
C GLY A 108 11.66 6.90 26.74
N LEU A 109 11.62 7.72 25.70
CA LEU A 109 11.67 7.30 24.29
C LEU A 109 13.06 7.58 23.67
N SER A 110 14.13 7.29 24.39
CA SER A 110 15.51 7.57 23.97
C SER A 110 15.94 6.82 22.71
N HIS A 111 15.18 5.81 22.27
CA HIS A 111 15.40 5.09 21.00
C HIS A 111 14.95 5.89 19.78
N ILE A 112 14.12 6.93 19.95
CA ILE A 112 13.78 7.89 18.91
C ILE A 112 14.87 8.94 18.85
N GLN A 113 15.56 9.05 17.70
CA GLN A 113 16.70 9.94 17.52
C GLN A 113 16.57 10.73 16.21
N PHE A 114 16.72 12.04 16.34
CA PHE A 114 16.72 12.96 15.19
C PHE A 114 18.12 13.53 14.95
N GLN A 115 18.37 13.88 13.71
CA GLN A 115 19.62 14.52 13.26
C GLN A 115 19.31 15.73 12.38
N GLU A 116 20.32 16.53 12.09
CA GLU A 116 20.18 17.57 11.08
C GLU A 116 19.85 16.96 9.69
N GLY A 117 18.93 17.58 8.98
CA GLY A 117 18.48 17.12 7.67
C GLY A 117 17.24 16.22 7.74
N ALA A 118 17.20 15.22 6.87
CA ALA A 118 16.06 14.35 6.69
C ALA A 118 15.99 13.25 7.75
N ASN A 119 14.80 13.08 8.34
CA ASN A 119 14.54 12.08 9.38
C ASN A 119 13.27 11.30 9.06
N GLY A 120 13.21 10.04 9.49
CA GLY A 120 12.00 9.24 9.47
C GLY A 120 10.94 9.82 10.41
N PHE A 121 9.68 9.83 9.96
CA PHE A 121 8.57 10.20 10.83
C PHE A 121 8.38 9.15 11.94
N VAL A 122 7.90 9.60 13.11
CA VAL A 122 7.54 8.70 14.22
C VAL A 122 6.16 8.14 13.98
N ILE A 123 6.06 6.83 14.01
CA ILE A 123 4.87 6.05 13.74
C ILE A 123 4.45 5.22 14.94
N ASN A 124 3.18 4.83 14.98
CA ASN A 124 2.70 3.77 15.86
C ASN A 124 3.18 2.43 15.31
N ASP A 125 3.81 1.62 16.17
CA ASP A 125 4.20 0.25 15.87
C ASP A 125 4.15 -0.57 17.17
N PRO A 126 3.10 -1.39 17.35
CA PRO A 126 2.94 -2.18 18.58
C PRO A 126 4.11 -3.13 18.89
N ALA A 127 4.92 -3.50 17.89
CA ALA A 127 6.08 -4.36 18.08
C ALA A 127 7.34 -3.61 18.54
N ALA A 128 7.34 -2.28 18.41
CA ALA A 128 8.47 -1.43 18.79
C ALA A 128 8.47 -1.12 20.30
N PRO A 129 9.63 -0.73 20.87
CA PRO A 129 9.71 -0.26 22.25
C PRO A 129 8.71 0.88 22.51
N MET A 130 7.92 0.77 23.58
CA MET A 130 6.88 1.73 23.96
C MET A 130 5.82 1.96 22.87
N GLY A 131 5.70 1.05 21.87
CA GLY A 131 4.71 1.11 20.80
C GLY A 131 4.98 2.14 19.71
N VAL A 132 6.21 2.68 19.63
CA VAL A 132 6.57 3.72 18.65
C VAL A 132 7.99 3.55 18.13
N ARG A 133 8.19 3.89 16.87
CA ARG A 133 9.51 3.98 16.22
C ARG A 133 9.52 5.01 15.11
N GLN A 134 10.70 5.26 14.56
CA GLN A 134 10.82 6.03 13.33
C GLN A 134 10.67 5.12 12.09
N LEU A 135 10.09 5.68 11.03
CA LEU A 135 10.10 5.06 9.71
C LEU A 135 11.53 4.90 9.20
N THR A 136 11.76 3.84 8.46
CA THR A 136 13.05 3.52 7.85
C THR A 136 12.96 3.42 6.33
N ALA A 137 14.13 3.33 5.68
CA ALA A 137 14.18 3.22 4.23
C ALA A 137 13.50 1.94 3.73
N GLY A 138 12.65 2.08 2.73
CA GLY A 138 11.89 0.97 2.16
C GLY A 138 10.45 0.88 2.63
N GLU A 139 10.11 1.57 3.71
CA GLU A 139 8.75 1.73 4.21
C GLU A 139 8.04 2.92 3.53
N PHE A 140 6.71 2.93 3.56
CA PHE A 140 5.93 3.96 2.87
C PHE A 140 4.92 4.62 3.79
N LEU A 141 4.69 5.92 3.56
CA LEU A 141 3.50 6.63 3.99
C LEU A 141 2.52 6.71 2.83
N THR A 142 1.28 6.31 3.08
CA THR A 142 0.22 6.44 2.09
C THR A 142 -0.26 7.90 1.96
N MET A 143 -0.79 8.27 0.81
CA MET A 143 -1.40 9.59 0.63
C MET A 143 -2.65 9.84 1.51
N GLN A 144 -3.11 8.84 2.25
CA GLN A 144 -4.18 9.01 3.25
C GLN A 144 -3.67 9.61 4.56
N ALA A 145 -2.35 9.67 4.76
CA ALA A 145 -1.80 10.33 5.94
C ALA A 145 -2.30 11.78 6.05
N PRO A 146 -2.67 12.24 7.26
CA PRO A 146 -3.28 13.55 7.46
C PRO A 146 -2.24 14.67 7.33
N LEU A 147 -1.96 15.08 6.09
CA LEU A 147 -0.91 16.05 5.73
C LEU A 147 -1.03 17.38 6.48
N ASP A 148 -2.25 17.85 6.75
CA ASP A 148 -2.46 19.09 7.51
C ASP A 148 -2.00 18.91 8.95
N SER A 149 -2.27 17.76 9.57
CA SER A 149 -1.77 17.46 10.92
C SER A 149 -0.26 17.29 10.94
N MET A 150 0.33 16.70 9.91
CA MET A 150 1.78 16.56 9.78
C MET A 150 2.47 17.93 9.64
N LYS A 151 1.91 18.83 8.83
CA LYS A 151 2.49 20.16 8.57
C LYS A 151 2.22 21.17 9.70
N CYS A 152 1.00 21.21 10.21
CA CYS A 152 0.56 22.24 11.13
C CYS A 152 0.68 21.84 12.60
N ASN A 153 0.55 20.55 12.91
CA ASN A 153 0.56 20.03 14.27
C ASN A 153 1.76 19.13 14.58
N PHE A 154 2.73 19.08 13.66
CA PHE A 154 3.96 18.28 13.80
C PHE A 154 3.71 16.80 14.09
N MET A 155 2.59 16.22 13.56
CA MET A 155 2.33 14.79 13.63
C MET A 155 3.48 14.00 12.98
N GLY A 156 3.94 12.95 13.66
CA GLY A 156 5.10 12.17 13.25
C GLY A 156 6.46 12.82 13.60
N ILE A 157 6.47 13.95 14.31
CA ILE A 157 7.70 14.61 14.76
C ILE A 157 7.67 14.86 16.27
N LEU A 158 6.52 15.34 16.80
CA LEU A 158 6.29 15.48 18.22
C LEU A 158 5.47 14.29 18.75
N PHE A 159 4.79 14.44 19.88
CA PHE A 159 4.06 13.37 20.57
C PHE A 159 2.87 12.77 19.81
N SER A 160 2.40 13.42 18.75
CA SER A 160 1.37 12.85 17.89
C SER A 160 2.05 11.97 16.84
N VAL A 161 2.02 10.66 17.04
CA VAL A 161 2.57 9.68 16.12
C VAL A 161 1.63 9.45 14.93
N ILE A 162 2.18 9.02 13.79
CA ILE A 162 1.37 8.64 12.64
C ILE A 162 0.76 7.26 12.91
N PRO A 163 -0.57 7.11 12.81
CA PRO A 163 -1.25 5.82 12.96
C PRO A 163 -0.80 4.79 11.90
N ASP A 164 -0.77 3.54 12.31
CA ASP A 164 -0.34 2.39 11.51
C ASP A 164 -1.08 2.26 10.17
N GLN A 165 -2.38 2.45 10.17
CA GLN A 165 -3.23 2.44 8.97
C GLN A 165 -2.77 3.34 7.80
N TYR A 166 -1.85 4.27 8.04
CA TYR A 166 -1.27 5.16 7.03
C TYR A 166 0.15 4.76 6.63
N VAL A 167 0.65 3.69 7.20
CA VAL A 167 2.02 3.20 7.03
C VAL A 167 1.98 1.85 6.31
N LEU A 168 2.96 1.58 5.50
CA LEU A 168 3.34 0.24 5.10
C LEU A 168 4.75 -0.01 5.62
N ASP A 169 4.86 -0.90 6.59
CA ASP A 169 6.12 -1.31 7.15
C ASP A 169 6.90 -2.27 6.21
N ALA A 170 8.12 -2.60 6.56
CA ALA A 170 8.97 -3.46 5.73
C ALA A 170 8.39 -4.87 5.53
N THR A 171 7.67 -5.40 6.54
CA THR A 171 7.05 -6.73 6.47
C THR A 171 5.86 -6.72 5.52
N GLU A 172 5.04 -5.69 5.60
CA GLU A 172 3.87 -5.50 4.73
C GLU A 172 4.28 -5.24 3.29
N VAL A 173 5.30 -4.39 3.08
CA VAL A 173 5.88 -4.16 1.74
C VAL A 173 6.38 -5.47 1.14
N GLN A 174 7.11 -6.28 1.91
CA GLN A 174 7.58 -7.58 1.45
C GLN A 174 6.43 -8.53 1.12
N LEU A 175 5.38 -8.56 1.94
CA LEU A 175 4.21 -9.39 1.69
C LEU A 175 3.47 -8.95 0.42
N ILE A 176 3.32 -7.65 0.20
CA ILE A 176 2.69 -7.10 -1.01
C ILE A 176 3.52 -7.46 -2.25
N ASP A 177 4.85 -7.32 -2.20
CA ASP A 177 5.72 -7.71 -3.29
C ASP A 177 5.58 -9.22 -3.62
N GLN A 178 5.46 -10.08 -2.60
CA GLN A 178 5.19 -11.52 -2.80
C GLN A 178 3.84 -11.78 -3.49
N TYR A 179 2.78 -11.06 -3.12
CA TYR A 179 1.49 -11.18 -3.81
C TYR A 179 1.58 -10.71 -5.27
N ILE A 180 2.23 -9.58 -5.52
CA ILE A 180 2.45 -9.06 -6.88
C ILE A 180 3.20 -10.08 -7.74
N ASP A 181 4.29 -10.64 -7.22
CA ASP A 181 5.09 -11.63 -7.94
C ASP A 181 4.29 -12.91 -8.23
N ALA A 182 3.55 -13.41 -7.22
CA ALA A 182 2.74 -14.61 -7.36
C ALA A 182 1.60 -14.43 -8.38
N TYR A 183 0.88 -13.29 -8.33
CA TYR A 183 -0.19 -12.99 -9.29
C TYR A 183 0.37 -12.77 -10.69
N ASN A 184 1.49 -12.06 -10.82
CA ASN A 184 2.17 -11.88 -12.09
C ASN A 184 2.69 -13.19 -12.69
N ALA A 185 3.08 -14.16 -11.86
CA ALA A 185 3.43 -15.49 -12.32
C ALA A 185 2.22 -16.23 -12.91
N VAL A 186 1.03 -16.10 -12.31
CA VAL A 186 -0.23 -16.64 -12.86
C VAL A 186 -0.62 -15.95 -14.16
N ILE A 187 -0.53 -14.61 -14.23
CA ILE A 187 -0.91 -13.84 -15.44
C ILE A 187 -0.04 -14.22 -16.67
N ARG A 188 1.19 -14.67 -16.44
CA ARG A 188 2.14 -15.02 -17.53
C ARG A 188 2.07 -16.48 -18.00
N GLN A 189 1.27 -17.33 -17.38
CA GLN A 189 1.04 -18.73 -17.79
C GLN A 189 0.15 -18.82 -19.04
#